data_e27d9b6195497d320c2742b72a7fe15d
#
_entry.id   e27d9b6195497d320c2742b72a7fe15d
#
_cell.length_a   1.000
_cell.length_b   1.000
_cell.length_c   1.000
_cell.angle_alpha   90.00
_cell.angle_beta   90.00
_cell.angle_gamma   90.00
#
_symmetry.space_group_name_H-M   'P 1'
#
loop_
_entity.id
_entity.type
_entity.pdbx_description
1 polymer ?
#
loop_
_entity_poly.entity_id
_entity_poly.type
_entity_poly.pdbx_seq_one_letter_code
_entity_poly.pdbx_strand_id
1 'polypeptide(L)'
;MKKLIALLLALMLALALAVPVSADEYGYAADGGDIGIIGGADGPTYILVSADPKAAATVSKEQREQNIKALGGVAGQVNVLLGDRCIAFTDAVPEVKNGRTMVPLRAALEAMGARIEFDQATKTAIVTGEKASFTHVVGSDVITRADGSTVKMDVHSYVTPSNRTMVPVRFFSQVLGYDVFWDNGYRMAFLLDEETFAEKVDSRLTILNGYLAGNAKRFDASKNYKEDVTLSGTVKVIDSIKGDRSYPYSGKASVLLGKDGMSMSLSADLGDLAELLEGLGGKLPEAYRALTVKPELEAIFSDKLYFRSPLLDAAMAKVDGTQAVSGAWYATDAVMSFSDLYRSMYGGRDGRTVGHILYAMVKQGDANGFFESWSGTEQLAVAAVELFGDETFTKSGSGYKWHFGKEELAMLLAEATPGFIAASGVEELSIDLTLRSDGSVELKYTAAMNAKEEAFRIDYTLTGNSSRMTVKGAVQLRNICDVSFAAAVSVRTTSEKPLAAPPAGATIITLPPVMPIAA
;
A
#
# COMPACT_ATOMS: atom_id res chain seq x y z
N MET A 1 12.12 -23.10 5.15
CA MET A 1 11.45 -22.26 4.18
C MET A 1 10.74 -21.07 4.82
N LYS A 2 9.73 -21.25 5.72
CA LYS A 2 9.01 -20.11 6.36
C LYS A 2 9.93 -19.11 7.09
N LYS A 3 10.96 -19.60 7.80
CA LYS A 3 11.92 -18.76 8.54
C LYS A 3 12.85 -17.94 7.61
N LEU A 4 13.22 -18.48 6.45
CA LEU A 4 14.03 -17.78 5.44
C LEU A 4 13.21 -16.72 4.70
N ILE A 5 11.94 -17.01 4.45
CA ILE A 5 11.00 -16.03 3.86
C ILE A 5 10.78 -14.85 4.82
N ALA A 6 10.63 -15.11 6.13
CA ALA A 6 10.52 -14.04 7.13
C ALA A 6 11.80 -13.17 7.20
N LEU A 7 12.97 -13.77 7.05
CA LEU A 7 14.26 -13.06 7.02
C LEU A 7 14.42 -12.20 5.74
N LEU A 8 14.06 -12.76 4.59
CA LEU A 8 14.04 -12.03 3.31
C LEU A 8 13.01 -10.91 3.31
N LEU A 9 11.88 -11.12 3.96
CA LEU A 9 10.84 -10.12 4.15
C LEU A 9 11.28 -8.97 5.07
N ALA A 10 11.95 -9.28 6.18
CA ALA A 10 12.53 -8.26 7.07
C ALA A 10 13.62 -7.44 6.35
N LEU A 11 14.43 -8.11 5.51
CA LEU A 11 15.45 -7.45 4.69
C LEU A 11 14.84 -6.60 3.57
N MET A 12 13.78 -7.09 2.91
CA MET A 12 13.04 -6.34 1.90
C MET A 12 12.27 -5.16 2.51
N LEU A 13 11.70 -5.31 3.70
CA LEU A 13 11.03 -4.24 4.42
C LEU A 13 12.04 -3.15 4.85
N ALA A 14 13.23 -3.54 5.32
CA ALA A 14 14.30 -2.61 5.63
C ALA A 14 14.80 -1.86 4.37
N LEU A 15 14.86 -2.53 3.23
CA LEU A 15 15.20 -1.95 1.93
C LEU A 15 14.05 -1.08 1.36
N ALA A 16 12.79 -1.48 1.53
CA ALA A 16 11.63 -0.71 1.10
C ALA A 16 11.47 0.60 1.87
N LEU A 17 11.87 0.64 3.15
CA LEU A 17 11.92 1.88 3.94
C LEU A 17 13.09 2.79 3.57
N ALA A 18 14.14 2.25 2.96
CA ALA A 18 15.32 3.00 2.52
C ALA A 18 15.17 3.64 1.13
N VAL A 19 14.30 3.08 0.31
CA VAL A 19 13.97 3.64 -1.01
C VAL A 19 12.64 4.36 -0.88
N PRO A 20 12.44 5.56 -1.43
CA PRO A 20 11.13 6.17 -1.52
C PRO A 20 10.29 5.44 -2.59
N VAL A 21 10.01 4.16 -2.33
CA VAL A 21 9.12 3.34 -3.15
C VAL A 21 7.70 3.62 -2.66
N SER A 22 6.84 4.06 -3.55
CA SER A 22 5.41 3.96 -3.36
C SER A 22 5.06 2.53 -2.96
N ALA A 23 4.34 2.40 -1.86
CA ALA A 23 3.76 1.13 -1.46
C ALA A 23 2.64 0.78 -2.44
N ASP A 24 3.00 0.10 -3.53
CA ASP A 24 2.07 -0.59 -4.40
C ASP A 24 2.58 -2.01 -4.62
N GLU A 25 1.71 -2.96 -4.28
CA GLU A 25 1.79 -4.39 -4.54
C GLU A 25 2.87 -5.21 -3.82
N TYR A 26 2.57 -5.61 -2.59
CA TYR A 26 2.78 -7.00 -2.18
C TYR A 26 1.61 -7.43 -1.28
N GLY A 27 0.68 -8.17 -1.89
CA GLY A 27 -0.37 -8.87 -1.16
C GLY A 27 0.22 -9.92 -0.23
N TYR A 28 0.06 -9.72 1.05
CA TYR A 28 0.24 -10.76 2.06
C TYR A 28 -1.13 -11.32 2.42
N ALA A 29 -1.33 -12.59 2.09
CA ALA A 29 -2.39 -13.37 2.70
C ALA A 29 -2.04 -13.57 4.18
N ALA A 30 -2.57 -12.73 5.05
CA ALA A 30 -2.70 -13.02 6.47
C ALA A 30 -4.09 -13.62 6.67
N ASP A 31 -4.14 -14.79 7.31
CA ASP A 31 -5.40 -15.43 7.71
C ASP A 31 -6.25 -14.44 8.50
N GLY A 32 -7.47 -14.23 8.03
CA GLY A 32 -8.37 -13.20 8.49
C GLY A 32 -8.72 -13.31 9.97
N GLY A 33 -8.50 -12.23 10.69
CA GLY A 33 -9.09 -11.97 12.00
C GLY A 33 -10.03 -10.77 11.91
N ASP A 34 -11.26 -10.94 12.34
CA ASP A 34 -12.24 -9.86 12.42
C ASP A 34 -11.90 -8.87 13.54
N ILE A 35 -12.12 -7.59 13.32
CA ILE A 35 -11.89 -6.52 14.28
C ILE A 35 -13.23 -5.97 14.76
N GLY A 36 -13.43 -5.89 16.07
CA GLY A 36 -14.62 -5.31 16.68
C GLY A 36 -14.35 -3.92 17.28
N ILE A 37 -15.30 -3.00 17.13
CA ILE A 37 -15.25 -1.66 17.74
C ILE A 37 -16.08 -1.64 19.01
N ILE A 38 -15.53 -1.14 20.10
CA ILE A 38 -16.27 -0.80 21.31
C ILE A 38 -16.01 0.68 21.61
N GLY A 39 -17.02 1.52 21.46
CA GLY A 39 -16.97 2.92 21.83
C GLY A 39 -18.38 3.48 22.08
N GLY A 40 -18.54 4.25 23.16
CA GLY A 40 -19.74 5.02 23.48
C GLY A 40 -19.65 6.45 22.93
N ALA A 41 -20.78 7.16 22.91
CA ALA A 41 -20.98 8.44 22.22
C ALA A 41 -20.05 9.61 22.67
N ASP A 42 -19.26 9.45 23.75
CA ASP A 42 -18.44 10.52 24.34
C ASP A 42 -17.04 10.08 24.79
N GLY A 43 -16.47 8.99 24.23
CA GLY A 43 -15.14 8.47 24.60
C GLY A 43 -14.29 8.04 23.41
N PRO A 44 -12.97 7.88 23.58
CA PRO A 44 -12.08 7.46 22.50
C PRO A 44 -12.44 6.06 22.00
N THR A 45 -12.47 5.91 20.68
CA THR A 45 -12.73 4.65 19.98
C THR A 45 -11.44 3.84 19.93
N TYR A 46 -11.44 2.59 20.41
CA TYR A 46 -10.26 1.73 20.42
C TYR A 46 -10.29 0.70 19.29
N ILE A 47 -9.10 0.36 18.79
CA ILE A 47 -8.91 -0.65 17.74
C ILE A 47 -8.65 -1.99 18.40
N LEU A 48 -9.44 -2.99 18.02
CA LEU A 48 -9.29 -4.37 18.46
C LEU A 48 -8.65 -5.21 17.34
N VAL A 49 -7.41 -5.63 17.52
CA VAL A 49 -6.77 -6.63 16.65
C VAL A 49 -6.79 -7.98 17.37
N SER A 50 -7.57 -8.94 16.89
CA SER A 50 -7.57 -10.31 17.42
C SER A 50 -6.58 -11.19 16.68
N ALA A 51 -5.69 -11.86 17.40
CA ALA A 51 -4.75 -12.84 16.86
C ALA A 51 -5.41 -14.21 16.57
N ASP A 52 -6.66 -14.42 16.96
CA ASP A 52 -7.44 -15.63 16.68
C ASP A 52 -8.58 -15.31 15.71
N PRO A 53 -8.58 -15.88 14.48
CA PRO A 53 -9.65 -15.68 13.51
C PRO A 53 -11.04 -16.09 14.01
N LYS A 54 -11.11 -16.88 15.09
CA LYS A 54 -12.34 -17.31 15.74
C LYS A 54 -12.76 -16.44 16.93
N ALA A 55 -11.87 -15.57 17.42
CA ALA A 55 -12.10 -14.72 18.59
C ALA A 55 -12.33 -13.24 18.25
N ALA A 56 -12.33 -12.87 16.97
CA ALA A 56 -12.80 -11.58 16.55
C ALA A 56 -14.25 -11.45 16.98
N ALA A 57 -14.50 -10.56 17.93
CA ALA A 57 -15.84 -10.24 18.37
C ALA A 57 -16.58 -9.66 17.16
N THR A 58 -17.28 -10.52 16.40
CA THR A 58 -18.23 -10.07 15.39
C THR A 58 -19.12 -9.07 16.09
N VAL A 59 -19.10 -7.80 15.64
CA VAL A 59 -20.01 -6.76 16.14
C VAL A 59 -21.39 -7.37 16.18
N SER A 60 -22.00 -7.45 17.37
CA SER A 60 -23.30 -8.13 17.52
C SER A 60 -24.34 -7.44 16.62
N LYS A 61 -25.40 -8.14 16.29
CA LYS A 61 -26.50 -7.56 15.51
C LYS A 61 -27.03 -6.30 16.21
N GLU A 62 -27.19 -6.36 17.51
CA GLU A 62 -27.67 -5.27 18.35
C GLU A 62 -26.73 -4.06 18.29
N GLN A 63 -25.43 -4.28 18.35
CA GLN A 63 -24.44 -3.22 18.26
C GLN A 63 -24.42 -2.59 16.86
N ARG A 64 -24.52 -3.39 15.78
CA ARG A 64 -24.65 -2.85 14.41
C ARG A 64 -25.91 -1.97 14.26
N GLU A 65 -27.04 -2.41 14.82
CA GLU A 65 -28.27 -1.63 14.77
C GLU A 65 -28.16 -0.31 15.55
N GLN A 66 -27.43 -0.30 16.68
CA GLN A 66 -27.14 0.92 17.43
C GLN A 66 -26.24 1.87 16.63
N ASN A 67 -25.19 1.35 16.02
CA ASN A 67 -24.27 2.14 15.18
C ASN A 67 -25.02 2.75 13.97
N ILE A 68 -25.86 1.97 13.28
CA ILE A 68 -26.69 2.49 12.18
C ILE A 68 -27.57 3.65 12.66
N LYS A 69 -28.21 3.52 13.82
CA LYS A 69 -29.05 4.59 14.38
C LYS A 69 -28.23 5.83 14.77
N ALA A 70 -27.02 5.64 15.34
CA ALA A 70 -26.11 6.73 15.68
C ALA A 70 -25.68 7.50 14.44
N LEU A 71 -25.49 6.82 13.30
CA LEU A 71 -25.22 7.44 12.00
C LEU A 71 -26.46 8.09 11.34
N GLY A 72 -27.62 8.05 12.00
CA GLY A 72 -28.89 8.56 11.44
C GLY A 72 -29.58 7.62 10.45
N GLY A 73 -29.14 6.36 10.35
CA GLY A 73 -29.72 5.35 9.49
C GLY A 73 -30.88 4.61 10.13
N VAL A 74 -31.49 3.71 9.37
CA VAL A 74 -32.62 2.88 9.79
C VAL A 74 -32.21 1.41 9.83
N ALA A 75 -32.24 0.82 11.03
CA ALA A 75 -31.91 -0.58 11.21
C ALA A 75 -32.79 -1.50 10.36
N GLY A 76 -32.19 -2.53 9.75
CA GLY A 76 -32.89 -3.49 8.90
C GLY A 76 -33.16 -3.02 7.47
N GLN A 77 -32.92 -1.76 7.15
CA GLN A 77 -33.00 -1.23 5.79
C GLN A 77 -31.62 -1.15 5.12
N VAL A 78 -31.62 -0.90 3.82
CA VAL A 78 -30.41 -0.48 3.10
C VAL A 78 -30.18 1.01 3.39
N ASN A 79 -29.01 1.36 3.87
CA ASN A 79 -28.63 2.73 4.14
C ASN A 79 -27.58 3.22 3.15
N VAL A 80 -27.45 4.53 3.00
CA VAL A 80 -26.39 5.18 2.24
C VAL A 80 -25.74 6.19 3.17
N LEU A 81 -24.48 5.96 3.48
CA LEU A 81 -23.65 6.83 4.31
C LEU A 81 -22.90 7.82 3.42
N LEU A 82 -22.96 9.08 3.76
CA LEU A 82 -22.21 10.15 3.14
C LEU A 82 -21.43 10.89 4.24
N GLY A 83 -20.11 10.77 4.21
CA GLY A 83 -19.27 11.26 5.32
C GLY A 83 -19.58 10.51 6.61
N ASP A 84 -20.04 11.23 7.63
CA ASP A 84 -20.35 10.72 8.97
C ASP A 84 -21.85 10.47 9.22
N ARG A 85 -22.73 10.67 8.22
CA ARG A 85 -24.17 10.52 8.38
C ARG A 85 -24.86 9.79 7.23
N CYS A 86 -25.85 9.00 7.59
CA CYS A 86 -26.74 8.38 6.61
C CYS A 86 -27.65 9.43 5.97
N ILE A 87 -27.83 9.33 4.66
CA ILE A 87 -28.78 10.14 3.91
C ILE A 87 -30.19 9.77 4.36
N ALA A 88 -30.99 10.77 4.72
CA ALA A 88 -32.38 10.56 5.08
C ALA A 88 -33.27 10.38 3.82
N PHE A 89 -33.94 9.26 3.73
CA PHE A 89 -34.90 8.96 2.65
C PHE A 89 -36.32 8.88 3.23
N THR A 90 -37.15 9.85 2.89
CA THR A 90 -38.49 10.01 3.48
C THR A 90 -39.61 9.39 2.63
N ASP A 91 -39.50 9.45 1.30
CA ASP A 91 -40.58 9.08 0.38
C ASP A 91 -40.41 7.69 -0.25
N ALA A 92 -39.15 7.36 -0.59
CA ALA A 92 -38.77 6.05 -1.09
C ALA A 92 -37.40 5.70 -0.46
N VAL A 93 -37.23 4.45 -0.10
CA VAL A 93 -36.02 3.97 0.58
C VAL A 93 -35.06 3.31 -0.41
N PRO A 94 -33.76 3.31 -0.16
CA PRO A 94 -32.81 2.54 -0.93
C PRO A 94 -33.14 1.05 -0.91
N GLU A 95 -32.94 0.37 -2.04
CA GLU A 95 -33.12 -1.06 -2.15
C GLU A 95 -32.00 -1.72 -2.95
N VAL A 96 -31.76 -3.01 -2.72
CA VAL A 96 -30.86 -3.79 -3.59
C VAL A 96 -31.73 -4.47 -4.67
N LYS A 97 -31.48 -4.12 -5.92
CA LYS A 97 -32.16 -4.67 -7.08
C LYS A 97 -31.16 -5.02 -8.17
N ASN A 98 -31.25 -6.23 -8.70
CA ASN A 98 -30.31 -6.75 -9.69
C ASN A 98 -28.81 -6.64 -9.26
N GLY A 99 -28.53 -6.85 -7.95
CA GLY A 99 -27.19 -6.75 -7.40
C GLY A 99 -26.66 -5.30 -7.31
N ARG A 100 -27.52 -4.30 -7.43
CA ARG A 100 -27.16 -2.88 -7.31
C ARG A 100 -27.97 -2.18 -6.24
N THR A 101 -27.33 -1.29 -5.50
CA THR A 101 -28.01 -0.41 -4.55
C THR A 101 -28.66 0.72 -5.32
N MET A 102 -29.97 0.67 -5.41
CA MET A 102 -30.81 1.68 -6.05
C MET A 102 -31.26 2.69 -5.01
N VAL A 103 -31.16 3.97 -5.33
CA VAL A 103 -31.54 5.06 -4.42
C VAL A 103 -32.44 6.08 -5.10
N PRO A 104 -33.32 6.77 -4.35
CA PRO A 104 -34.08 7.89 -4.87
C PRO A 104 -33.13 9.02 -5.31
N LEU A 105 -33.10 9.29 -6.61
CA LEU A 105 -32.11 10.19 -7.25
C LEU A 105 -32.07 11.57 -6.60
N ARG A 106 -33.25 12.22 -6.41
CA ARG A 106 -33.32 13.57 -5.86
C ARG A 106 -32.74 13.65 -4.46
N ALA A 107 -33.20 12.81 -3.54
CA ALA A 107 -32.76 12.83 -2.16
C ALA A 107 -31.25 12.56 -2.02
N ALA A 108 -30.73 11.63 -2.82
CA ALA A 108 -29.30 11.36 -2.82
C ALA A 108 -28.48 12.55 -3.34
N LEU A 109 -28.86 13.14 -4.46
CA LEU A 109 -28.16 14.27 -5.06
C LEU A 109 -28.20 15.53 -4.18
N GLU A 110 -29.36 15.85 -3.60
CA GLU A 110 -29.49 17.00 -2.70
C GLU A 110 -28.63 16.82 -1.43
N ALA A 111 -28.55 15.60 -0.89
CA ALA A 111 -27.66 15.30 0.23
C ALA A 111 -26.15 15.45 -0.14
N MET A 112 -25.81 15.21 -1.40
CA MET A 112 -24.46 15.41 -1.94
C MET A 112 -24.19 16.85 -2.36
N GLY A 113 -25.08 17.79 -2.05
CA GLY A 113 -24.95 19.21 -2.38
C GLY A 113 -25.22 19.56 -3.84
N ALA A 114 -25.75 18.63 -4.63
CA ALA A 114 -26.10 18.90 -6.02
C ALA A 114 -27.52 19.44 -6.16
N ARG A 115 -27.72 20.35 -7.11
CA ARG A 115 -29.03 20.83 -7.53
C ARG A 115 -29.58 19.93 -8.64
N ILE A 116 -30.86 19.58 -8.55
CA ILE A 116 -31.55 18.79 -9.56
C ILE A 116 -32.79 19.50 -10.11
N GLU A 117 -32.86 19.62 -11.41
CA GLU A 117 -34.02 20.04 -12.17
C GLU A 117 -34.53 18.87 -13.02
N PHE A 118 -35.82 18.89 -13.36
CA PHE A 118 -36.43 17.83 -14.15
C PHE A 118 -37.23 18.38 -15.33
N ASP A 119 -36.80 18.03 -16.54
CA ASP A 119 -37.56 18.33 -17.76
C ASP A 119 -38.60 17.25 -17.99
N GLN A 120 -39.88 17.61 -17.85
CA GLN A 120 -41.02 16.71 -18.03
C GLN A 120 -41.22 16.27 -19.48
N ALA A 121 -40.85 17.11 -20.44
CA ALA A 121 -41.06 16.82 -21.86
C ALA A 121 -40.11 15.73 -22.36
N THR A 122 -38.86 15.80 -21.93
CA THR A 122 -37.81 14.83 -22.32
C THR A 122 -37.57 13.76 -21.26
N LYS A 123 -38.25 13.83 -20.12
CA LYS A 123 -38.03 12.98 -18.93
C LYS A 123 -36.58 12.98 -18.46
N THR A 124 -35.92 14.13 -18.54
CA THR A 124 -34.50 14.26 -18.24
C THR A 124 -34.28 14.93 -16.89
N ALA A 125 -33.50 14.29 -16.04
CA ALA A 125 -32.93 14.90 -14.86
C ALA A 125 -31.69 15.70 -15.25
N ILE A 126 -31.63 16.99 -14.89
CA ILE A 126 -30.50 17.90 -15.09
C ILE A 126 -29.88 18.16 -13.73
N VAL A 127 -28.64 17.74 -13.57
CA VAL A 127 -27.91 17.80 -12.28
C VAL A 127 -26.76 18.78 -12.41
N THR A 128 -26.69 19.70 -11.43
CA THR A 128 -25.61 20.67 -11.29
C THR A 128 -24.98 20.50 -9.91
N GLY A 129 -23.76 20.00 -9.87
CA GLY A 129 -22.95 19.86 -8.65
C GLY A 129 -21.69 20.72 -8.72
N GLU A 130 -21.06 20.93 -7.56
CA GLU A 130 -19.83 21.71 -7.45
C GLU A 130 -18.68 21.07 -8.26
N LYS A 131 -18.50 19.76 -8.12
CA LYS A 131 -17.42 19.01 -8.79
C LYS A 131 -17.75 18.61 -10.22
N ALA A 132 -19.03 18.36 -10.53
CA ALA A 132 -19.47 17.94 -11.85
C ALA A 132 -20.95 18.18 -12.09
N SER A 133 -21.32 18.30 -13.37
CA SER A 133 -22.71 18.39 -13.81
C SER A 133 -22.99 17.35 -14.87
N PHE A 134 -24.23 16.84 -14.91
CA PHE A 134 -24.62 15.81 -15.87
C PHE A 134 -26.13 15.82 -16.13
N THR A 135 -26.53 15.12 -17.18
CA THR A 135 -27.95 14.84 -17.48
C THR A 135 -28.19 13.34 -17.51
N HIS A 136 -29.41 12.94 -17.16
CA HIS A 136 -29.85 11.55 -17.20
C HIS A 136 -31.31 11.44 -17.66
N VAL A 137 -31.55 10.69 -18.72
CA VAL A 137 -32.91 10.36 -19.18
C VAL A 137 -33.43 9.21 -18.33
N VAL A 138 -34.55 9.42 -17.65
CA VAL A 138 -35.17 8.40 -16.77
C VAL A 138 -35.58 7.18 -17.59
N GLY A 139 -35.20 6.01 -17.12
CA GLY A 139 -35.37 4.74 -17.83
C GLY A 139 -34.19 4.34 -18.71
N SER A 140 -33.18 5.22 -18.85
CA SER A 140 -31.94 4.94 -19.56
C SER A 140 -30.91 4.25 -18.68
N ASP A 141 -29.87 3.71 -19.29
CA ASP A 141 -28.64 3.23 -18.66
C ASP A 141 -27.44 4.16 -18.92
N VAL A 142 -27.70 5.41 -19.35
CA VAL A 142 -26.66 6.37 -19.72
C VAL A 142 -26.77 7.66 -18.89
N ILE A 143 -25.63 8.11 -18.40
CA ILE A 143 -25.43 9.46 -17.84
C ILE A 143 -24.57 10.25 -18.83
N THR A 144 -24.97 11.48 -19.15
CA THR A 144 -24.21 12.36 -20.06
C THR A 144 -23.62 13.51 -19.26
N ARG A 145 -22.29 13.64 -19.25
CA ARG A 145 -21.59 14.73 -18.59
C ARG A 145 -21.72 16.06 -19.34
N ALA A 146 -21.38 17.17 -18.69
CA ALA A 146 -21.44 18.49 -19.28
C ALA A 146 -20.54 18.67 -20.52
N ASP A 147 -19.44 17.90 -20.60
CA ASP A 147 -18.54 17.87 -21.77
C ASP A 147 -19.05 16.99 -22.93
N GLY A 148 -20.23 16.40 -22.77
CA GLY A 148 -20.84 15.50 -23.76
C GLY A 148 -20.35 14.03 -23.67
N SER A 149 -19.38 13.72 -22.82
CA SER A 149 -18.96 12.34 -22.59
C SER A 149 -20.06 11.55 -21.84
N THR A 150 -20.09 10.25 -22.03
CA THR A 150 -21.13 9.40 -21.46
C THR A 150 -20.56 8.36 -20.51
N VAL A 151 -21.31 8.05 -19.46
CA VAL A 151 -21.07 6.92 -18.54
C VAL A 151 -22.22 5.95 -18.70
N LYS A 152 -21.90 4.72 -19.12
CA LYS A 152 -22.88 3.66 -19.23
C LYS A 152 -23.01 2.92 -17.91
N MET A 153 -24.25 2.87 -17.39
CA MET A 153 -24.61 2.06 -16.23
C MET A 153 -24.86 0.61 -16.66
N ASP A 154 -24.71 -0.33 -15.76
CA ASP A 154 -24.99 -1.75 -16.00
C ASP A 154 -26.46 -2.14 -15.75
N VAL A 155 -27.25 -1.21 -15.23
CA VAL A 155 -28.69 -1.34 -15.03
C VAL A 155 -29.39 -0.02 -15.36
N HIS A 156 -30.64 -0.12 -15.81
CA HIS A 156 -31.46 1.05 -16.11
C HIS A 156 -32.00 1.70 -14.84
N SER A 157 -32.16 3.01 -14.86
CA SER A 157 -33.00 3.69 -13.88
C SER A 157 -34.48 3.33 -14.08
N TYR A 158 -35.27 3.47 -13.05
CA TYR A 158 -36.72 3.22 -13.14
C TYR A 158 -37.51 4.15 -12.22
N VAL A 159 -38.81 4.24 -12.45
CA VAL A 159 -39.73 5.01 -11.62
C VAL A 159 -40.54 4.06 -10.73
N THR A 160 -40.61 4.37 -9.44
CA THR A 160 -41.43 3.64 -8.47
C THR A 160 -42.93 3.96 -8.65
N PRO A 161 -43.83 3.16 -8.10
CA PRO A 161 -45.28 3.48 -8.05
C PRO A 161 -45.56 4.82 -7.36
N SER A 162 -44.71 5.25 -6.43
CA SER A 162 -44.80 6.54 -5.74
C SER A 162 -44.17 7.70 -6.55
N ASN A 163 -43.86 7.49 -7.83
CA ASN A 163 -43.30 8.48 -8.74
C ASN A 163 -41.92 9.01 -8.31
N ARG A 164 -41.04 8.13 -7.83
CA ARG A 164 -39.64 8.45 -7.52
C ARG A 164 -38.73 7.73 -8.47
N THR A 165 -37.78 8.47 -9.04
CA THR A 165 -36.73 7.93 -9.92
C THR A 165 -35.67 7.23 -9.08
N MET A 166 -35.47 5.93 -9.32
CA MET A 166 -34.44 5.11 -8.71
C MET A 166 -33.27 4.92 -9.66
N VAL A 167 -32.06 5.16 -9.15
CA VAL A 167 -30.80 5.04 -9.91
C VAL A 167 -29.77 4.26 -9.09
N PRO A 168 -28.84 3.54 -9.74
CA PRO A 168 -27.78 2.87 -8.99
C PRO A 168 -26.80 3.91 -8.42
N VAL A 169 -26.60 3.87 -7.09
CA VAL A 169 -25.83 4.87 -6.35
C VAL A 169 -24.42 5.06 -6.90
N ARG A 170 -23.75 3.97 -7.29
CA ARG A 170 -22.35 3.98 -7.75
C ARG A 170 -22.12 4.93 -8.92
N PHE A 171 -22.97 4.90 -9.93
CA PHE A 171 -22.69 5.59 -11.18
C PHE A 171 -22.77 7.12 -11.08
N PHE A 172 -23.81 7.65 -10.46
CA PHE A 172 -23.91 9.09 -10.33
C PHE A 172 -22.94 9.64 -9.26
N SER A 173 -22.68 8.85 -8.20
CA SER A 173 -21.71 9.23 -7.17
C SER A 173 -20.31 9.34 -7.75
N GLN A 174 -19.88 8.39 -8.57
CA GLN A 174 -18.59 8.46 -9.28
C GLN A 174 -18.50 9.64 -10.24
N VAL A 175 -19.59 10.02 -10.91
CA VAL A 175 -19.60 11.23 -11.73
C VAL A 175 -19.40 12.48 -10.89
N LEU A 176 -19.89 12.49 -9.66
CA LEU A 176 -19.71 13.57 -8.69
C LEU A 176 -18.40 13.47 -7.87
N GLY A 177 -17.52 12.50 -8.19
CA GLY A 177 -16.20 12.37 -7.57
C GLY A 177 -16.16 11.58 -6.26
N TYR A 178 -17.19 10.78 -5.98
CA TYR A 178 -17.20 9.88 -4.82
C TYR A 178 -16.85 8.46 -5.24
N ASP A 179 -16.01 7.79 -4.46
CA ASP A 179 -15.89 6.32 -4.50
C ASP A 179 -17.00 5.70 -3.66
N VAL A 180 -17.51 4.54 -4.10
CA VAL A 180 -18.65 3.87 -3.47
C VAL A 180 -18.28 2.46 -3.08
N PHE A 181 -18.37 2.16 -1.81
CA PHE A 181 -18.10 0.87 -1.20
C PHE A 181 -19.39 0.26 -0.63
N TRP A 182 -19.39 -1.04 -0.41
CA TRP A 182 -20.54 -1.75 0.16
C TRP A 182 -20.15 -2.55 1.39
N ASP A 183 -20.71 -2.22 2.53
CA ASP A 183 -20.55 -2.98 3.76
C ASP A 183 -21.70 -3.98 3.93
N ASN A 184 -21.40 -5.27 3.79
CA ASN A 184 -22.37 -6.35 3.94
C ASN A 184 -22.90 -6.48 5.38
N GLY A 185 -22.06 -6.25 6.38
CA GLY A 185 -22.42 -6.36 7.78
C GLY A 185 -23.45 -5.33 8.21
N TYR A 186 -23.30 -4.11 7.71
CA TYR A 186 -24.19 -2.99 7.95
C TYR A 186 -25.30 -2.85 6.90
N ARG A 187 -25.23 -3.59 5.79
CA ARG A 187 -26.10 -3.41 4.61
C ARG A 187 -26.14 -1.97 4.15
N MET A 188 -24.97 -1.38 4.00
CA MET A 188 -24.81 0.04 3.78
C MET A 188 -23.87 0.31 2.61
N ALA A 189 -24.30 1.16 1.68
CA ALA A 189 -23.36 1.80 0.77
C ALA A 189 -22.73 3.00 1.47
N PHE A 190 -21.41 3.12 1.46
CA PHE A 190 -20.74 4.30 1.97
C PHE A 190 -19.96 4.99 0.86
N LEU A 191 -20.09 6.31 0.86
CA LEU A 191 -19.55 7.19 -0.15
C LEU A 191 -18.38 7.96 0.46
N LEU A 192 -17.20 7.78 -0.14
CA LEU A 192 -16.00 8.47 0.27
C LEU A 192 -15.58 9.48 -0.81
N ASP A 193 -15.22 10.66 -0.35
CA ASP A 193 -14.56 11.70 -1.11
C ASP A 193 -13.11 11.81 -0.63
N GLU A 194 -12.16 11.74 -1.55
CA GLU A 194 -10.73 11.72 -1.23
C GLU A 194 -10.30 12.93 -0.41
N GLU A 195 -10.72 14.13 -0.81
CA GLU A 195 -10.34 15.35 -0.13
C GLU A 195 -10.92 15.41 1.29
N THR A 196 -12.21 15.08 1.44
CA THR A 196 -12.87 15.06 2.75
C THR A 196 -12.24 14.01 3.69
N PHE A 197 -11.93 12.83 3.17
CA PHE A 197 -11.24 11.80 3.97
C PHE A 197 -9.83 12.26 4.36
N ALA A 198 -9.07 12.81 3.39
CA ALA A 198 -7.74 13.32 3.66
C ALA A 198 -7.76 14.44 4.70
N GLU A 199 -8.64 15.43 4.58
CA GLU A 199 -8.78 16.54 5.55
C GLU A 199 -9.08 16.03 6.97
N LYS A 200 -9.95 15.02 7.12
CA LYS A 200 -10.27 14.40 8.41
C LYS A 200 -9.02 13.87 9.11
N VAL A 201 -8.14 13.20 8.38
CA VAL A 201 -6.87 12.65 8.88
C VAL A 201 -5.83 13.76 9.05
N ASP A 202 -5.62 14.57 8.04
CA ASP A 202 -4.52 15.52 7.92
C ASP A 202 -4.61 16.67 8.91
N SER A 203 -5.82 17.04 9.34
CA SER A 203 -6.03 18.06 10.37
C SER A 203 -5.27 17.79 11.69
N ARG A 204 -4.92 16.54 11.94
CA ARG A 204 -4.21 16.05 13.13
C ARG A 204 -2.78 15.59 12.84
N LEU A 205 -2.33 15.55 11.58
CA LEU A 205 -1.03 15.06 11.14
C LEU A 205 -0.18 16.17 10.47
N THR A 206 -0.24 17.39 10.98
CA THR A 206 0.41 18.54 10.35
C THR A 206 1.93 18.46 10.37
N ILE A 207 2.52 17.81 11.38
CA ILE A 207 3.97 17.58 11.50
C ILE A 207 4.46 16.64 10.39
N LEU A 208 3.81 15.49 10.23
CA LEU A 208 4.18 14.54 9.17
C LEU A 208 3.94 15.12 7.78
N ASN A 209 2.81 15.77 7.56
CA ASN A 209 2.48 16.36 6.27
C ASN A 209 3.43 17.51 5.93
N GLY A 210 3.83 18.31 6.92
CA GLY A 210 4.85 19.33 6.74
C GLY A 210 6.21 18.75 6.32
N TYR A 211 6.60 17.61 6.90
CA TYR A 211 7.82 16.89 6.50
C TYR A 211 7.71 16.32 5.09
N LEU A 212 6.60 15.68 4.73
CA LEU A 212 6.35 15.14 3.39
C LEU A 212 6.37 16.24 2.33
N ALA A 213 5.67 17.35 2.56
CA ALA A 213 5.64 18.50 1.66
C ALA A 213 7.04 19.14 1.48
N GLY A 214 7.83 19.21 2.56
CA GLY A 214 9.21 19.70 2.50
C GLY A 214 10.12 18.81 1.63
N ASN A 215 9.91 17.50 1.66
CA ASN A 215 10.67 16.55 0.84
C ASN A 215 10.17 16.48 -0.61
N ALA A 216 8.86 16.59 -0.84
CA ALA A 216 8.27 16.60 -2.18
C ALA A 216 8.83 17.73 -3.06
N LYS A 217 9.02 18.92 -2.49
CA LYS A 217 9.61 20.09 -3.20
C LYS A 217 11.04 19.87 -3.71
N ARG A 218 11.72 18.81 -3.28
CA ARG A 218 13.09 18.49 -3.69
C ARG A 218 13.16 17.63 -4.95
N PHE A 219 12.02 17.07 -5.37
CA PHE A 219 11.90 16.27 -6.57
C PHE A 219 11.26 17.10 -7.69
N ASP A 220 11.90 17.13 -8.85
CA ASP A 220 11.45 17.81 -10.05
C ASP A 220 11.25 16.79 -11.17
N ALA A 221 9.99 16.50 -11.49
CA ALA A 221 9.61 15.50 -12.48
C ALA A 221 10.09 15.81 -13.91
N SER A 222 10.58 17.02 -14.18
CA SER A 222 11.16 17.40 -15.47
C SER A 222 12.63 16.96 -15.63
N LYS A 223 13.28 16.50 -14.54
CA LYS A 223 14.70 16.12 -14.51
C LYS A 223 14.85 14.60 -14.52
N ASN A 224 16.02 14.17 -14.96
CA ASN A 224 16.45 12.79 -14.75
C ASN A 224 17.24 12.69 -13.45
N TYR A 225 17.16 11.52 -12.82
CA TYR A 225 17.84 11.21 -11.57
C TYR A 225 18.71 9.98 -11.76
N LYS A 226 19.86 10.01 -11.08
CA LYS A 226 20.72 8.84 -10.91
C LYS A 226 20.74 8.46 -9.44
N GLU A 227 20.40 7.22 -9.17
CA GLU A 227 20.43 6.63 -7.86
C GLU A 227 21.55 5.58 -7.83
N ASP A 228 22.47 5.71 -6.90
CA ASP A 228 23.51 4.73 -6.66
C ASP A 228 23.27 4.10 -5.29
N VAL A 229 23.15 2.77 -5.29
CA VAL A 229 22.88 1.96 -4.09
C VAL A 229 24.10 1.09 -3.82
N THR A 230 24.51 1.03 -2.56
CA THR A 230 25.49 0.06 -2.08
C THR A 230 24.91 -0.74 -0.93
N LEU A 231 25.20 -2.03 -0.91
CA LEU A 231 24.83 -2.96 0.16
C LEU A 231 26.07 -3.73 0.59
N SER A 232 26.23 -3.95 1.89
CA SER A 232 27.25 -4.85 2.43
C SER A 232 26.79 -5.44 3.74
N GLY A 233 27.33 -6.59 4.09
CA GLY A 233 26.99 -7.25 5.34
C GLY A 233 27.75 -8.55 5.56
N THR A 234 27.37 -9.25 6.61
CA THR A 234 27.93 -10.54 6.96
C THR A 234 26.84 -11.43 7.54
N VAL A 235 26.75 -12.65 7.08
CA VAL A 235 25.97 -13.71 7.73
C VAL A 235 26.94 -14.56 8.55
N LYS A 236 26.76 -14.56 9.87
CA LYS A 236 27.50 -15.41 10.78
C LYS A 236 26.62 -16.59 11.19
N VAL A 237 26.97 -17.79 10.78
CA VAL A 237 26.27 -19.02 11.17
C VAL A 237 26.86 -19.50 12.48
N ILE A 238 26.01 -19.79 13.46
CA ILE A 238 26.40 -20.29 14.78
C ILE A 238 26.34 -21.83 14.73
N ASP A 239 27.51 -22.47 14.90
CA ASP A 239 27.62 -23.93 14.94
C ASP A 239 28.42 -24.35 16.16
N SER A 240 27.73 -24.84 17.19
CA SER A 240 28.35 -25.26 18.45
C SER A 240 29.27 -26.49 18.33
N ILE A 241 29.22 -27.22 17.21
CA ILE A 241 30.03 -28.43 16.97
C ILE A 241 31.24 -28.12 16.10
N LYS A 242 31.04 -27.39 14.99
CA LYS A 242 32.07 -27.11 13.99
C LYS A 242 32.74 -25.74 14.16
N GLY A 243 32.22 -24.91 15.06
CA GLY A 243 32.59 -23.53 15.26
C GLY A 243 31.87 -22.57 14.30
N ASP A 244 31.75 -21.34 14.72
CA ASP A 244 31.07 -20.27 13.97
C ASP A 244 31.78 -19.95 12.65
N ARG A 245 30.99 -19.69 11.62
CA ARG A 245 31.49 -19.28 10.29
C ARG A 245 30.86 -17.98 9.86
N SER A 246 31.63 -17.13 9.22
CA SER A 246 31.18 -15.82 8.74
C SER A 246 31.27 -15.73 7.22
N TYR A 247 30.21 -15.28 6.59
CA TYR A 247 30.03 -15.18 5.15
C TYR A 247 29.74 -13.71 4.79
N PRO A 248 30.77 -12.93 4.38
CA PRO A 248 30.57 -11.57 3.94
C PRO A 248 29.86 -11.53 2.59
N TYR A 249 29.07 -10.48 2.38
CA TYR A 249 28.43 -10.21 1.10
C TYR A 249 28.42 -8.71 0.79
N SER A 250 28.34 -8.38 -0.48
CA SER A 250 28.19 -7.01 -0.92
C SER A 250 27.40 -6.91 -2.21
N GLY A 251 26.89 -5.72 -2.51
CA GLY A 251 26.17 -5.44 -3.75
C GLY A 251 26.18 -3.96 -4.06
N LYS A 252 25.93 -3.67 -5.31
CA LYS A 252 25.72 -2.31 -5.80
C LYS A 252 24.67 -2.30 -6.90
N ALA A 253 23.88 -1.23 -6.95
CA ALA A 253 23.00 -0.96 -8.06
C ALA A 253 23.13 0.49 -8.49
N SER A 254 22.88 0.75 -9.76
CA SER A 254 22.75 2.11 -10.29
C SER A 254 21.48 2.17 -11.11
N VAL A 255 20.65 3.17 -10.83
CA VAL A 255 19.36 3.38 -11.49
C VAL A 255 19.38 4.75 -12.16
N LEU A 256 19.04 4.82 -13.43
CA LEU A 256 18.71 6.05 -14.13
C LEU A 256 17.21 6.12 -14.29
N LEU A 257 16.61 7.16 -13.75
CA LEU A 257 15.18 7.41 -13.76
C LEU A 257 14.87 8.71 -14.49
N GLY A 258 13.92 8.68 -15.39
CA GLY A 258 13.38 9.84 -16.08
C GLY A 258 11.90 9.65 -16.35
N LYS A 259 11.23 10.69 -16.83
CA LYS A 259 9.77 10.64 -17.11
C LYS A 259 9.38 9.59 -18.18
N ASP A 260 10.31 9.23 -19.07
CA ASP A 260 10.03 8.38 -20.22
C ASP A 260 10.59 6.94 -20.05
N GLY A 261 11.22 6.63 -18.92
CA GLY A 261 11.76 5.29 -18.67
C GLY A 261 12.68 5.22 -17.48
N MET A 262 13.09 3.99 -17.19
CA MET A 262 14.07 3.63 -16.17
C MET A 262 15.06 2.63 -16.75
N SER A 263 16.33 2.77 -16.40
CA SER A 263 17.33 1.73 -16.65
C SER A 263 18.13 1.46 -15.38
N MET A 264 18.42 0.20 -15.13
CA MET A 264 19.04 -0.26 -13.89
C MET A 264 20.17 -1.26 -14.20
N SER A 265 21.23 -1.18 -13.43
CA SER A 265 22.23 -2.24 -13.32
C SER A 265 22.40 -2.63 -11.86
N LEU A 266 22.50 -3.93 -11.61
CA LEU A 266 22.75 -4.51 -10.30
C LEU A 266 23.86 -5.53 -10.39
N SER A 267 24.75 -5.55 -9.41
CA SER A 267 25.73 -6.60 -9.22
C SER A 267 25.92 -6.87 -7.73
N ALA A 268 26.15 -8.13 -7.38
CA ALA A 268 26.47 -8.52 -6.01
C ALA A 268 27.72 -9.44 -6.00
N ASP A 269 28.36 -9.52 -4.85
CA ASP A 269 29.39 -10.52 -4.52
C ASP A 269 28.90 -11.22 -3.26
N LEU A 270 28.49 -12.47 -3.44
CA LEU A 270 27.99 -13.32 -2.36
C LEU A 270 29.09 -14.22 -1.79
N GLY A 271 30.22 -14.37 -2.49
CA GLY A 271 31.32 -15.20 -2.03
C GLY A 271 30.83 -16.59 -1.58
N ASP A 272 31.35 -17.04 -0.44
CA ASP A 272 30.97 -18.35 0.14
C ASP A 272 29.53 -18.39 0.68
N LEU A 273 28.83 -17.25 0.80
CA LEU A 273 27.40 -17.21 1.14
C LEU A 273 26.54 -17.94 0.09
N ALA A 274 26.97 -17.94 -1.18
CA ALA A 274 26.29 -18.67 -2.23
C ALA A 274 26.23 -20.20 -1.93
N GLU A 275 27.29 -20.78 -1.38
CA GLU A 275 27.32 -22.19 -0.98
C GLU A 275 26.38 -22.49 0.21
N LEU A 276 26.29 -21.55 1.15
CA LEU A 276 25.33 -21.66 2.27
C LEU A 276 23.89 -21.67 1.75
N LEU A 277 23.55 -20.78 0.82
CA LEU A 277 22.22 -20.69 0.22
C LEU A 277 21.88 -21.96 -0.59
N GLU A 278 22.85 -22.52 -1.32
CA GLU A 278 22.70 -23.82 -2.01
C GLU A 278 22.40 -24.97 -1.03
N GLY A 279 23.08 -24.97 0.12
CA GLY A 279 22.86 -25.97 1.16
C GLY A 279 21.43 -25.93 1.74
N LEU A 280 20.78 -24.77 1.73
CA LEU A 280 19.42 -24.57 2.22
C LEU A 280 18.35 -24.85 1.14
N GLY A 281 18.64 -24.55 -0.13
CA GLY A 281 17.71 -24.62 -1.27
C GLY A 281 17.88 -25.84 -2.19
N GLY A 282 18.92 -26.64 -2.00
CA GLY A 282 19.32 -27.73 -2.89
C GLY A 282 20.50 -27.35 -3.78
N LYS A 283 21.31 -28.37 -4.18
CA LYS A 283 22.52 -28.13 -5.00
C LYS A 283 22.14 -27.60 -6.38
N LEU A 284 22.63 -26.42 -6.69
CA LEU A 284 22.61 -25.90 -8.05
C LEU A 284 23.62 -26.67 -8.93
N PRO A 285 23.32 -26.91 -10.22
CA PRO A 285 24.29 -27.41 -11.17
C PRO A 285 25.54 -26.53 -11.22
N GLU A 286 26.72 -27.12 -11.44
CA GLU A 286 28.01 -26.43 -11.39
C GLU A 286 28.08 -25.20 -12.32
N ALA A 287 27.41 -25.28 -13.48
CA ALA A 287 27.32 -24.17 -14.43
C ALA A 287 26.62 -22.91 -13.86
N TYR A 288 25.81 -23.04 -12.82
CA TYR A 288 25.10 -21.93 -12.18
C TYR A 288 25.84 -21.41 -10.94
N ARG A 289 26.70 -22.23 -10.33
CA ARG A 289 27.40 -21.88 -9.09
C ARG A 289 28.25 -20.62 -9.24
N ALA A 290 29.04 -20.53 -10.32
CA ALA A 290 29.84 -19.33 -10.58
C ALA A 290 29.00 -18.06 -10.77
N LEU A 291 27.79 -18.21 -11.35
CA LEU A 291 26.87 -17.10 -11.59
C LEU A 291 26.12 -16.66 -10.31
N THR A 292 25.92 -17.57 -9.35
CA THR A 292 25.30 -17.24 -8.06
C THR A 292 26.27 -16.56 -7.10
N VAL A 293 27.56 -16.79 -7.24
CA VAL A 293 28.59 -16.10 -6.46
C VAL A 293 28.64 -14.61 -6.79
N LYS A 294 28.52 -14.26 -8.08
CA LYS A 294 28.53 -12.86 -8.57
C LYS A 294 27.35 -12.63 -9.53
N PRO A 295 26.13 -12.57 -9.01
CA PRO A 295 24.96 -12.31 -9.85
C PRO A 295 24.99 -10.88 -10.39
N GLU A 296 24.63 -10.75 -11.68
CA GLU A 296 24.47 -9.49 -12.38
C GLU A 296 23.10 -9.43 -13.04
N LEU A 297 22.48 -8.26 -13.02
CA LEU A 297 21.22 -7.97 -13.68
C LEU A 297 21.25 -6.57 -14.28
N GLU A 298 20.82 -6.45 -15.52
CA GLU A 298 20.46 -5.19 -16.13
C GLU A 298 18.99 -5.21 -16.48
N ALA A 299 18.29 -4.09 -16.29
CA ALA A 299 16.89 -3.95 -16.67
C ALA A 299 16.65 -2.57 -17.31
N ILE A 300 15.69 -2.55 -18.24
CA ILE A 300 15.18 -1.34 -18.88
C ILE A 300 13.66 -1.44 -18.83
N PHE A 301 13.04 -0.40 -18.31
CA PHE A 301 11.61 -0.26 -18.31
C PHE A 301 11.22 1.03 -19.04
N SER A 302 10.51 0.87 -20.14
CA SER A 302 9.95 1.92 -20.98
C SER A 302 8.54 1.51 -21.39
N ASP A 303 8.28 1.30 -22.69
CA ASP A 303 7.05 0.69 -23.21
C ASP A 303 6.99 -0.82 -22.93
N LYS A 304 8.17 -1.43 -22.78
CA LYS A 304 8.34 -2.85 -22.42
C LYS A 304 9.31 -2.97 -21.28
N LEU A 305 9.28 -4.12 -20.62
CA LEU A 305 10.28 -4.53 -19.66
C LEU A 305 11.32 -5.40 -20.37
N TYR A 306 12.56 -4.95 -20.34
CA TYR A 306 13.72 -5.71 -20.82
C TYR A 306 14.63 -6.02 -19.65
N PHE A 307 15.21 -7.21 -19.65
CA PHE A 307 16.18 -7.60 -18.64
C PHE A 307 17.24 -8.53 -19.22
N ARG A 308 18.43 -8.46 -18.66
CA ARG A 308 19.58 -9.27 -19.04
C ARG A 308 20.32 -9.73 -17.80
N SER A 309 20.63 -11.02 -17.75
CA SER A 309 21.42 -11.62 -16.67
C SER A 309 22.05 -12.92 -17.14
N PRO A 310 23.35 -13.16 -16.88
CA PRO A 310 23.97 -14.46 -17.18
C PRO A 310 23.27 -15.64 -16.49
N LEU A 311 22.71 -15.41 -15.29
CA LEU A 311 21.95 -16.42 -14.57
C LEU A 311 20.66 -16.78 -15.32
N LEU A 312 20.02 -15.78 -15.94
CA LEU A 312 18.82 -16.00 -16.73
C LEU A 312 19.13 -16.72 -18.04
N ASP A 313 20.23 -16.35 -18.73
CA ASP A 313 20.68 -17.06 -19.93
C ASP A 313 20.82 -18.56 -19.66
N ALA A 314 21.45 -18.88 -18.54
CA ALA A 314 21.65 -20.27 -18.12
C ALA A 314 20.32 -20.97 -17.73
N ALA A 315 19.39 -20.26 -17.11
CA ALA A 315 18.07 -20.81 -16.74
C ALA A 315 17.22 -21.10 -17.99
N MET A 316 17.18 -20.18 -18.94
CA MET A 316 16.38 -20.31 -20.17
C MET A 316 16.89 -21.45 -21.07
N ALA A 317 18.21 -21.60 -21.18
CA ALA A 317 18.80 -22.72 -21.91
C ALA A 317 18.35 -24.08 -21.39
N LYS A 318 18.11 -24.18 -20.09
CA LYS A 318 17.65 -25.44 -19.46
C LYS A 318 16.18 -25.72 -19.73
N VAL A 319 15.34 -24.68 -19.81
CA VAL A 319 13.90 -24.84 -20.06
C VAL A 319 13.64 -25.27 -21.50
N ASP A 320 14.33 -24.68 -22.47
CA ASP A 320 14.09 -24.92 -23.89
C ASP A 320 14.94 -26.04 -24.48
N GLY A 321 15.89 -26.61 -23.71
CA GLY A 321 16.85 -27.60 -24.21
C GLY A 321 17.80 -27.06 -25.29
N THR A 322 17.88 -25.72 -25.42
CA THR A 322 18.73 -25.00 -26.38
C THR A 322 20.06 -24.58 -25.72
N GLN A 323 21.03 -24.18 -26.53
CA GLN A 323 22.23 -23.53 -25.98
C GLN A 323 21.88 -22.14 -25.45
N ALA A 324 22.43 -21.80 -24.27
CA ALA A 324 22.31 -20.46 -23.72
C ALA A 324 22.80 -19.41 -24.72
N VAL A 325 21.96 -18.41 -25.01
CA VAL A 325 22.36 -17.24 -25.80
C VAL A 325 22.99 -16.25 -24.83
N SER A 326 24.31 -16.29 -24.72
CA SER A 326 25.04 -15.42 -23.80
C SER A 326 24.82 -13.95 -24.09
N GLY A 327 24.40 -13.20 -23.09
CA GLY A 327 24.18 -11.76 -23.16
C GLY A 327 22.89 -11.34 -23.89
N ALA A 328 21.94 -12.26 -24.05
CA ALA A 328 20.62 -11.92 -24.59
C ALA A 328 19.84 -10.99 -23.66
N TRP A 329 19.04 -10.12 -24.26
CA TRP A 329 18.00 -9.37 -23.57
C TRP A 329 16.67 -10.12 -23.69
N TYR A 330 16.00 -10.28 -22.58
CA TYR A 330 14.68 -10.87 -22.53
C TYR A 330 13.65 -9.75 -22.44
N ALA A 331 12.64 -9.78 -23.30
CA ALA A 331 11.60 -8.76 -23.38
C ALA A 331 10.24 -9.37 -23.04
N THR A 332 9.47 -8.67 -22.23
CA THR A 332 8.07 -8.99 -21.95
C THR A 332 7.24 -7.72 -21.96
N ASP A 333 5.95 -7.85 -22.26
CA ASP A 333 5.03 -6.74 -22.11
C ASP A 333 4.85 -6.45 -20.61
N ALA A 334 4.93 -5.17 -20.26
CA ALA A 334 4.72 -4.74 -18.89
C ALA A 334 3.22 -4.81 -18.54
N VAL A 335 2.90 -5.22 -17.33
CA VAL A 335 1.51 -5.22 -16.80
C VAL A 335 0.95 -3.79 -16.74
N MET A 336 1.83 -2.82 -16.53
CA MET A 336 1.52 -1.39 -16.47
C MET A 336 2.54 -0.63 -17.30
N SER A 337 2.15 0.44 -17.99
CA SER A 337 3.13 1.28 -18.69
C SER A 337 4.07 1.97 -17.71
N PHE A 338 5.32 2.21 -18.11
CA PHE A 338 6.24 2.97 -17.28
C PHE A 338 5.70 4.36 -16.95
N SER A 339 5.01 5.02 -17.88
CA SER A 339 4.46 6.35 -17.63
C SER A 339 3.35 6.33 -16.57
N ASP A 340 2.57 5.26 -16.47
CA ASP A 340 1.56 5.11 -15.43
C ASP A 340 2.21 4.80 -14.08
N LEU A 341 3.20 3.91 -14.05
CA LEU A 341 4.01 3.65 -12.88
C LEU A 341 4.71 4.94 -12.40
N TYR A 342 5.38 5.66 -13.30
CA TYR A 342 6.06 6.91 -12.96
C TYR A 342 5.07 7.97 -12.44
N ARG A 343 3.89 8.07 -13.03
CA ARG A 343 2.83 8.95 -12.55
C ARG A 343 2.30 8.52 -11.20
N SER A 344 2.12 7.23 -10.94
CA SER A 344 1.72 6.72 -9.64
C SER A 344 2.79 6.98 -8.58
N MET A 345 4.06 6.79 -8.93
CA MET A 345 5.19 7.00 -8.03
C MET A 345 5.52 8.49 -7.78
N TYR A 346 5.42 9.32 -8.79
CA TYR A 346 5.94 10.69 -8.77
C TYR A 346 4.94 11.77 -9.17
N GLY A 347 3.90 11.42 -9.93
CA GLY A 347 2.94 12.37 -10.52
C GLY A 347 1.90 12.94 -9.55
N GLY A 348 1.94 12.56 -8.29
CA GLY A 348 1.03 13.06 -7.26
C GLY A 348 1.77 13.57 -6.03
N ARG A 349 3.09 13.80 -6.10
CA ARG A 349 3.88 14.24 -4.95
C ARG A 349 3.67 15.70 -4.57
N ASP A 350 3.24 16.54 -5.51
CA ASP A 350 2.87 17.91 -5.21
C ASP A 350 1.53 17.92 -4.46
N GLY A 351 1.62 17.83 -3.14
CA GLY A 351 0.46 17.95 -2.25
C GLY A 351 -0.11 16.66 -1.67
N ARG A 352 0.42 15.47 -2.02
CA ARG A 352 -0.04 14.24 -1.34
C ARG A 352 0.34 14.25 0.13
N THR A 353 -0.66 14.08 0.95
CA THR A 353 -0.58 14.01 2.41
C THR A 353 -0.72 12.57 2.88
N VAL A 354 -0.55 12.34 4.18
CA VAL A 354 -0.80 11.03 4.80
C VAL A 354 -2.24 10.59 4.54
N GLY A 355 -3.22 11.50 4.63
CA GLY A 355 -4.62 11.21 4.35
C GLY A 355 -4.84 10.68 2.94
N HIS A 356 -4.22 11.28 1.92
CA HIS A 356 -4.29 10.77 0.54
C HIS A 356 -3.64 9.39 0.37
N ILE A 357 -2.54 9.11 1.10
CA ILE A 357 -1.90 7.79 1.08
C ILE A 357 -2.84 6.74 1.67
N LEU A 358 -3.44 7.04 2.82
CA LEU A 358 -4.39 6.13 3.47
C LEU A 358 -5.65 5.93 2.61
N TYR A 359 -6.14 7.00 1.96
CA TYR A 359 -7.27 6.87 1.03
C TYR A 359 -6.96 5.93 -0.14
N ALA A 360 -5.76 6.04 -0.71
CA ALA A 360 -5.33 5.12 -1.77
C ALA A 360 -5.30 3.66 -1.29
N MET A 361 -4.89 3.39 -0.04
CA MET A 361 -4.96 2.04 0.55
C MET A 361 -6.40 1.54 0.66
N VAL A 362 -7.33 2.39 1.11
CA VAL A 362 -8.76 2.05 1.16
C VAL A 362 -9.29 1.71 -0.24
N LYS A 363 -8.90 2.50 -1.24
CA LYS A 363 -9.35 2.33 -2.62
C LYS A 363 -8.83 1.06 -3.29
N GLN A 364 -7.62 0.66 -2.96
CA GLN A 364 -7.05 -0.60 -3.45
C GLN A 364 -7.69 -1.83 -2.82
N GLY A 365 -8.34 -1.65 -1.66
CA GLY A 365 -8.89 -2.74 -0.88
C GLY A 365 -7.80 -3.57 -0.19
N ASP A 366 -8.22 -4.67 0.40
CA ASP A 366 -7.34 -5.68 0.95
C ASP A 366 -7.91 -7.09 0.70
N ALA A 367 -7.05 -8.10 0.80
CA ALA A 367 -7.42 -9.50 0.54
C ALA A 367 -8.58 -10.00 1.44
N ASN A 368 -8.82 -9.34 2.57
CA ASN A 368 -9.85 -9.69 3.54
C ASN A 368 -11.10 -8.83 3.43
N GLY A 369 -11.12 -7.82 2.53
CA GLY A 369 -12.22 -6.86 2.40
C GLY A 369 -12.38 -5.93 3.62
N PHE A 370 -11.35 -5.83 4.47
CA PHE A 370 -11.40 -5.00 5.66
C PHE A 370 -11.54 -3.52 5.31
N PHE A 371 -10.74 -3.01 4.38
CA PHE A 371 -10.83 -1.62 3.93
C PHE A 371 -12.05 -1.34 3.04
N GLU A 372 -12.69 -2.38 2.52
CA GLU A 372 -13.98 -2.26 1.84
C GLU A 372 -15.16 -2.10 2.82
N SER A 373 -14.93 -2.23 4.13
CA SER A 373 -15.92 -1.99 5.16
C SER A 373 -15.85 -0.56 5.68
N TRP A 374 -17.00 0.02 6.03
CA TRP A 374 -17.04 1.32 6.68
C TRP A 374 -16.23 1.34 7.99
N SER A 375 -16.43 0.33 8.82
CA SER A 375 -15.72 0.24 10.10
C SER A 375 -14.21 0.13 9.92
N GLY A 376 -13.72 -0.63 8.94
CA GLY A 376 -12.29 -0.74 8.64
C GLY A 376 -11.67 0.59 8.18
N THR A 377 -12.39 1.30 7.30
CA THR A 377 -11.96 2.62 6.84
C THR A 377 -11.88 3.64 7.98
N GLU A 378 -12.89 3.69 8.86
CA GLU A 378 -12.89 4.56 10.03
C GLU A 378 -11.77 4.21 11.01
N GLN A 379 -11.55 2.92 11.25
CA GLN A 379 -10.45 2.46 12.12
C GLN A 379 -9.08 2.83 11.56
N LEU A 380 -8.87 2.71 10.25
CA LEU A 380 -7.61 3.14 9.64
C LEU A 380 -7.34 4.62 9.88
N ALA A 381 -8.35 5.48 9.70
CA ALA A 381 -8.24 6.91 9.94
C ALA A 381 -7.95 7.23 11.41
N VAL A 382 -8.67 6.57 12.34
CA VAL A 382 -8.46 6.74 13.79
C VAL A 382 -7.08 6.27 14.19
N ALA A 383 -6.65 5.07 13.78
CA ALA A 383 -5.33 4.52 14.08
C ALA A 383 -4.21 5.43 13.60
N ALA A 384 -4.32 5.98 12.41
CA ALA A 384 -3.32 6.88 11.88
C ALA A 384 -3.18 8.15 12.74
N VAL A 385 -4.31 8.71 13.20
CA VAL A 385 -4.32 9.88 14.09
C VAL A 385 -3.81 9.54 15.49
N GLU A 386 -4.22 8.42 16.06
CA GLU A 386 -3.76 8.00 17.41
C GLU A 386 -2.27 7.68 17.45
N LEU A 387 -1.74 7.06 16.40
CA LEU A 387 -0.34 6.68 16.33
C LEU A 387 0.57 7.84 15.91
N PHE A 388 0.13 8.67 14.99
CA PHE A 388 0.97 9.67 14.33
C PHE A 388 0.42 11.09 14.40
N GLY A 389 -0.59 11.34 15.23
CA GLY A 389 -1.13 12.67 15.47
C GLY A 389 -0.08 13.62 16.04
N ASP A 390 -0.27 14.91 15.83
CA ASP A 390 0.70 15.93 16.25
C ASP A 390 0.99 15.89 17.75
N GLU A 391 0.05 15.46 18.57
CA GLU A 391 0.17 15.28 20.02
C GLU A 391 1.12 14.16 20.45
N THR A 392 1.40 13.19 19.56
CA THR A 392 2.36 12.10 19.84
C THR A 392 3.80 12.52 19.58
N PHE A 393 4.00 13.68 18.93
CA PHE A 393 5.32 14.22 18.64
C PHE A 393 5.81 15.18 19.71
N THR A 394 7.05 14.99 20.12
CA THR A 394 7.74 15.91 21.05
C THR A 394 8.71 16.79 20.26
N LYS A 395 8.63 18.12 20.48
CA LYS A 395 9.56 19.06 19.85
C LYS A 395 10.99 18.83 20.36
N SER A 396 11.95 18.75 19.45
CA SER A 396 13.37 18.52 19.75
C SER A 396 14.26 19.40 18.87
N GLY A 397 14.77 20.49 19.44
CA GLY A 397 15.53 21.48 18.67
C GLY A 397 14.68 22.11 17.55
N SER A 398 15.17 22.04 16.31
CA SER A 398 14.44 22.51 15.13
C SER A 398 13.52 21.45 14.51
N GLY A 399 13.33 20.30 15.14
CA GLY A 399 12.54 19.20 14.61
C GLY A 399 11.64 18.58 15.65
N TYR A 400 11.22 17.35 15.38
CA TYR A 400 10.28 16.60 16.18
C TYR A 400 10.78 15.17 16.38
N LYS A 401 10.44 14.59 17.53
CA LYS A 401 10.66 13.19 17.86
C LYS A 401 9.33 12.50 18.12
N TRP A 402 9.21 11.29 17.66
CA TRP A 402 8.12 10.38 17.93
C TRP A 402 8.68 9.04 18.42
N HIS A 403 7.99 8.44 19.36
CA HIS A 403 8.34 7.16 19.95
C HIS A 403 7.12 6.25 19.97
N PHE A 404 7.34 4.98 19.66
CA PHE A 404 6.37 3.91 19.85
C PHE A 404 7.11 2.67 20.35
N GLY A 405 6.70 2.17 21.50
CA GLY A 405 7.36 1.05 22.15
C GLY A 405 6.41 -0.03 22.61
N LYS A 406 6.96 -0.92 23.40
CA LYS A 406 6.22 -2.05 23.98
C LYS A 406 5.07 -1.59 24.87
N GLU A 407 5.22 -0.48 25.59
CA GLU A 407 4.20 0.06 26.48
C GLU A 407 3.02 0.63 25.69
N GLU A 408 3.28 1.40 24.61
CA GLU A 408 2.26 1.92 23.72
C GLU A 408 1.53 0.78 23.00
N LEU A 409 2.26 -0.25 22.56
CA LEU A 409 1.65 -1.46 21.99
C LEU A 409 0.76 -2.18 23.02
N ALA A 410 1.21 -2.27 24.27
CA ALA A 410 0.43 -2.88 25.34
C ALA A 410 -0.86 -2.11 25.61
N MET A 411 -0.81 -0.77 25.65
CA MET A 411 -1.99 0.08 25.80
C MET A 411 -2.95 -0.09 24.62
N LEU A 412 -2.44 -0.06 23.39
CA LEU A 412 -3.24 -0.23 22.15
C LEU A 412 -3.98 -1.58 22.12
N LEU A 413 -3.37 -2.63 22.67
CA LEU A 413 -3.93 -3.99 22.68
C LEU A 413 -4.64 -4.38 23.98
N ALA A 414 -4.65 -3.51 25.00
CA ALA A 414 -5.11 -3.86 26.35
C ALA A 414 -6.56 -4.32 26.39
N GLU A 415 -7.44 -3.71 25.61
CA GLU A 415 -8.85 -4.05 25.57
C GLU A 415 -9.15 -5.24 24.65
N ALA A 416 -8.40 -5.33 23.54
CA ALA A 416 -8.60 -6.35 22.51
C ALA A 416 -8.13 -7.74 22.96
N THR A 417 -6.93 -7.78 23.48
CA THR A 417 -6.23 -9.01 23.84
C THR A 417 -5.49 -8.84 25.15
N PRO A 418 -6.23 -8.83 26.30
CA PRO A 418 -5.60 -8.71 27.61
C PRO A 418 -4.52 -9.78 27.79
N GLY A 419 -3.31 -9.34 28.15
CA GLY A 419 -2.18 -10.24 28.34
C GLY A 419 -1.46 -10.69 27.05
N PHE A 420 -1.83 -10.19 25.87
CA PHE A 420 -1.16 -10.51 24.61
C PHE A 420 0.35 -10.29 24.67
N ILE A 421 0.79 -9.14 25.15
CA ILE A 421 2.22 -8.81 25.23
C ILE A 421 2.96 -9.81 26.14
N ALA A 422 2.36 -10.22 27.27
CA ALA A 422 2.95 -11.21 28.17
C ALA A 422 3.00 -12.60 27.54
N ALA A 423 2.00 -12.97 26.75
CA ALA A 423 1.91 -14.26 26.07
C ALA A 423 2.73 -14.34 24.77
N SER A 424 2.93 -13.21 24.09
CA SER A 424 3.61 -13.15 22.79
C SER A 424 5.12 -13.38 22.85
N GLY A 425 5.73 -13.25 24.04
CA GLY A 425 7.19 -13.32 24.18
C GLY A 425 7.93 -12.08 23.70
N VAL A 426 7.25 -10.97 23.45
CA VAL A 426 7.90 -9.70 23.10
C VAL A 426 8.68 -9.18 24.30
N GLU A 427 10.01 -9.19 24.22
CA GLU A 427 10.93 -8.67 25.24
C GLU A 427 11.13 -7.16 25.09
N GLU A 428 11.36 -6.72 23.86
CA GLU A 428 11.63 -5.32 23.52
C GLU A 428 10.93 -4.95 22.21
N LEU A 429 10.39 -3.74 22.17
CA LEU A 429 9.93 -3.07 20.97
C LEU A 429 10.18 -1.58 21.15
N SER A 430 10.90 -0.95 20.24
CA SER A 430 11.13 0.49 20.22
C SER A 430 11.25 0.96 18.77
N ILE A 431 10.49 1.98 18.43
CA ILE A 431 10.54 2.69 17.16
C ILE A 431 10.70 4.17 17.50
N ASP A 432 11.87 4.72 17.23
CA ASP A 432 12.18 6.12 17.47
C ASP A 432 12.36 6.84 16.14
N LEU A 433 11.49 7.80 15.85
CA LEU A 433 11.54 8.63 14.66
C LEU A 433 11.94 10.05 15.04
N THR A 434 12.93 10.59 14.34
CA THR A 434 13.32 12.01 14.44
C THR A 434 13.18 12.67 13.07
N LEU A 435 12.33 13.67 12.98
CA LEU A 435 12.13 14.52 11.79
C LEU A 435 12.82 15.85 12.03
N ARG A 436 13.67 16.30 11.11
CA ARG A 436 14.37 17.58 11.21
C ARG A 436 13.91 18.58 10.16
N SER A 437 14.01 19.85 10.47
CA SER A 437 13.57 20.94 9.59
C SER A 437 14.35 21.04 8.27
N ASP A 438 15.55 20.47 8.21
CA ASP A 438 16.34 20.35 6.98
C ASP A 438 15.86 19.21 6.07
N GLY A 439 14.80 18.50 6.48
CA GLY A 439 14.24 17.34 5.78
C GLY A 439 15.03 16.06 6.00
N SER A 440 15.97 16.03 6.93
CA SER A 440 16.61 14.78 7.33
C SER A 440 15.74 14.00 8.31
N VAL A 441 15.87 12.68 8.25
CA VAL A 441 15.16 11.72 9.10
C VAL A 441 16.16 10.81 9.79
N GLU A 442 15.84 10.41 11.00
CA GLU A 442 16.48 9.29 11.69
C GLU A 442 15.38 8.38 12.24
N LEU A 443 15.41 7.12 11.86
CA LEU A 443 14.53 6.07 12.37
C LEU A 443 15.41 5.01 13.03
N LYS A 444 15.18 4.75 14.28
CA LYS A 444 15.75 3.61 15.01
C LYS A 444 14.63 2.60 15.29
N TYR A 445 14.92 1.36 15.00
CA TYR A 445 14.01 0.26 15.25
C TYR A 445 14.73 -0.82 16.02
N THR A 446 14.13 -1.27 17.11
CA THR A 446 14.55 -2.42 17.89
C THR A 446 13.34 -3.29 18.17
N ALA A 447 13.45 -4.58 17.87
CA ALA A 447 12.47 -5.57 18.31
C ALA A 447 13.20 -6.83 18.78
N ALA A 448 12.79 -7.35 19.93
CA ALA A 448 13.27 -8.62 20.45
C ALA A 448 12.10 -9.46 20.92
N MET A 449 12.11 -10.73 20.53
CA MET A 449 11.12 -11.71 20.92
C MET A 449 11.80 -12.98 21.43
N ASN A 450 11.25 -13.56 22.48
CA ASN A 450 11.72 -14.80 23.07
C ASN A 450 10.52 -15.71 23.33
N ALA A 451 10.11 -16.44 22.31
CA ALA A 451 9.04 -17.43 22.37
C ALA A 451 9.64 -18.82 22.33
N LYS A 452 9.49 -19.58 23.40
CA LYS A 452 9.90 -20.97 23.68
C LYS A 452 11.01 -21.60 22.80
N GLU A 453 10.86 -21.65 21.49
CA GLU A 453 11.82 -22.23 20.53
C GLU A 453 12.37 -21.21 19.53
N GLU A 454 11.79 -20.02 19.47
CA GLU A 454 12.14 -18.97 18.52
C GLU A 454 12.49 -17.68 19.27
N ALA A 455 13.76 -17.33 19.30
CA ALA A 455 14.19 -16.05 19.81
C ALA A 455 14.91 -15.30 18.71
N PHE A 456 14.47 -14.05 18.48
CA PHE A 456 15.12 -13.17 17.54
C PHE A 456 15.27 -11.76 18.11
N ARG A 457 16.26 -11.06 17.59
CA ARG A 457 16.44 -9.62 17.79
C ARG A 457 16.72 -8.95 16.45
N ILE A 458 16.08 -7.82 16.22
CA ILE A 458 16.28 -6.97 15.06
C ILE A 458 16.60 -5.57 15.57
N ASP A 459 17.74 -5.02 15.14
CA ASP A 459 18.11 -3.64 15.39
C ASP A 459 18.51 -2.99 14.07
N TYR A 460 17.93 -1.84 13.73
CA TYR A 460 18.45 -1.05 12.62
C TYR A 460 18.28 0.45 12.85
N THR A 461 19.13 1.21 12.19
CA THR A 461 19.05 2.67 12.13
C THR A 461 19.07 3.11 10.68
N LEU A 462 18.07 3.89 10.30
CA LEU A 462 17.98 4.58 9.03
C LEU A 462 18.24 6.06 9.27
N THR A 463 19.12 6.67 8.49
CA THR A 463 19.40 8.10 8.57
C THR A 463 19.57 8.68 7.18
N GLY A 464 19.13 9.91 6.99
CA GLY A 464 19.37 10.61 5.73
C GLY A 464 18.30 11.61 5.36
N ASN A 465 18.25 11.92 4.08
CA ASN A 465 17.29 12.82 3.45
C ASN A 465 17.03 12.38 2.00
N SER A 466 16.27 13.15 1.24
CA SER A 466 15.93 12.85 -0.16
C SER A 466 17.13 12.70 -1.12
N SER A 467 18.34 13.12 -0.74
CA SER A 467 19.54 13.02 -1.58
C SER A 467 20.48 11.90 -1.14
N ARG A 468 20.43 11.53 0.13
CA ARG A 468 21.26 10.46 0.68
C ARG A 468 20.57 9.78 1.84
N MET A 469 20.48 8.46 1.78
CA MET A 469 19.95 7.62 2.83
C MET A 469 20.96 6.53 3.20
N THR A 470 21.04 6.21 4.48
CA THR A 470 21.86 5.09 4.96
C THR A 470 21.04 4.26 5.93
N VAL A 471 21.19 2.95 5.81
CA VAL A 471 20.60 1.98 6.76
C VAL A 471 21.73 1.12 7.28
N LYS A 472 21.74 0.88 8.57
CA LYS A 472 22.66 -0.09 9.21
C LYS A 472 21.87 -0.89 10.24
N GLY A 473 22.12 -2.17 10.31
CA GLY A 473 21.41 -2.99 11.28
C GLY A 473 21.96 -4.40 11.41
N ALA A 474 21.28 -5.15 12.29
CA ALA A 474 21.55 -6.55 12.50
C ALA A 474 20.24 -7.31 12.80
N VAL A 475 20.21 -8.57 12.40
CA VAL A 475 19.19 -9.54 12.77
C VAL A 475 19.91 -10.69 13.45
N GLN A 476 19.49 -11.04 14.63
CA GLN A 476 20.04 -12.16 15.41
C GLN A 476 18.96 -13.22 15.59
N LEU A 477 19.25 -14.44 15.17
CA LEU A 477 18.44 -15.62 15.41
C LEU A 477 19.20 -16.50 16.38
N ARG A 478 18.71 -16.61 17.61
CA ARG A 478 19.39 -17.32 18.71
C ARG A 478 19.81 -18.73 18.26
N ASN A 479 21.10 -19.04 18.45
CA ASN A 479 21.71 -20.34 18.12
C ASN A 479 21.61 -20.74 16.63
N ILE A 480 21.30 -19.82 15.74
CA ILE A 480 21.17 -20.09 14.30
C ILE A 480 22.14 -19.21 13.52
N CYS A 481 21.93 -17.89 13.52
CA CYS A 481 22.80 -16.97 12.81
C CYS A 481 22.65 -15.51 13.29
N ASP A 482 23.72 -14.74 13.06
CA ASP A 482 23.70 -13.28 13.16
C ASP A 482 23.91 -12.71 11.75
N VAL A 483 23.03 -11.80 11.33
CA VAL A 483 23.13 -11.12 10.04
C VAL A 483 23.36 -9.64 10.31
N SER A 484 24.46 -9.09 9.86
CA SER A 484 24.67 -7.63 9.81
C SER A 484 24.49 -7.11 8.40
N PHE A 485 23.96 -5.90 8.28
CA PHE A 485 23.79 -5.25 6.98
C PHE A 485 24.04 -3.74 7.08
N ALA A 486 24.54 -3.17 5.98
CA ALA A 486 24.63 -1.74 5.77
C ALA A 486 24.29 -1.43 4.32
N ALA A 487 23.40 -0.47 4.11
CA ALA A 487 23.05 0.02 2.79
C ALA A 487 23.21 1.55 2.75
N ALA A 488 23.59 2.07 1.59
CA ALA A 488 23.59 3.49 1.34
C ALA A 488 23.01 3.76 -0.05
N VAL A 489 22.11 4.74 -0.11
CA VAL A 489 21.49 5.23 -1.35
C VAL A 489 21.90 6.68 -1.51
N SER A 490 22.35 7.06 -2.69
CA SER A 490 22.57 8.46 -3.07
C SER A 490 21.75 8.78 -4.32
N VAL A 491 21.07 9.92 -4.30
CA VAL A 491 20.21 10.39 -5.40
C VAL A 491 20.72 11.75 -5.87
N ARG A 492 20.91 11.91 -7.17
CA ARG A 492 21.32 13.18 -7.76
C ARG A 492 20.62 13.39 -9.10
N THR A 493 20.42 14.64 -9.47
CA THR A 493 20.00 14.99 -10.83
C THR A 493 21.15 14.72 -11.82
N THR A 494 20.78 14.35 -13.04
CA THR A 494 21.75 14.04 -14.11
C THR A 494 21.22 14.47 -15.48
N SER A 495 22.14 14.71 -16.42
CA SER A 495 21.80 14.87 -17.83
C SER A 495 21.72 13.53 -18.58
N GLU A 496 22.19 12.44 -17.97
CA GLU A 496 22.08 11.10 -18.53
C GLU A 496 20.58 10.74 -18.66
N LYS A 497 20.22 10.06 -19.76
CA LYS A 497 18.86 9.58 -19.98
C LYS A 497 18.80 8.08 -19.76
N PRO A 498 17.71 7.55 -19.17
CA PRO A 498 17.48 6.12 -19.16
C PRO A 498 17.46 5.55 -20.57
N LEU A 499 17.89 4.31 -20.71
CA LEU A 499 17.75 3.58 -21.98
C LEU A 499 16.25 3.32 -22.24
N ALA A 500 15.82 3.53 -23.49
CA ALA A 500 14.46 3.21 -23.91
C ALA A 500 14.32 1.76 -24.41
N ALA A 501 15.43 1.14 -24.83
CA ALA A 501 15.48 -0.23 -25.35
C ALA A 501 16.93 -0.75 -25.20
N PRO A 502 17.15 -2.06 -25.37
CA PRO A 502 18.47 -2.64 -25.48
C PRO A 502 19.35 -1.97 -26.55
N PRO A 503 20.68 -1.98 -26.42
CA PRO A 503 21.58 -1.40 -27.41
C PRO A 503 21.34 -1.96 -28.83
N ALA A 504 21.62 -1.15 -29.86
CA ALA A 504 21.47 -1.58 -31.25
C ALA A 504 22.34 -2.82 -31.54
N GLY A 505 21.75 -3.83 -32.15
CA GLY A 505 22.40 -5.11 -32.43
C GLY A 505 22.35 -6.13 -31.29
N ALA A 506 21.75 -5.80 -30.16
CA ALA A 506 21.53 -6.77 -29.08
C ALA A 506 20.54 -7.87 -29.52
N THR A 507 20.82 -9.11 -29.13
CA THR A 507 19.87 -10.21 -29.30
C THR A 507 18.74 -10.05 -28.31
N ILE A 508 17.49 -10.00 -28.82
CA ILE A 508 16.29 -9.85 -27.99
C ILE A 508 15.44 -11.12 -28.12
N ILE A 509 15.14 -11.75 -27.00
CA ILE A 509 14.25 -12.92 -26.89
C ILE A 509 12.95 -12.45 -26.25
N THR A 510 11.85 -12.54 -26.99
CA THR A 510 10.52 -12.17 -26.47
C THR A 510 9.96 -13.33 -25.66
N LEU A 511 9.66 -13.07 -24.40
CA LEU A 511 8.97 -13.99 -23.53
C LEU A 511 7.45 -13.87 -23.70
N PRO A 512 6.70 -14.94 -23.47
CA PRO A 512 5.25 -14.83 -23.40
C PRO A 512 4.86 -13.82 -22.32
N PRO A 513 3.70 -13.12 -22.49
CA PRO A 513 3.24 -12.18 -21.47
C PRO A 513 3.09 -12.92 -20.12
N VAL A 514 3.53 -12.27 -19.05
CA VAL A 514 3.34 -12.79 -17.70
C VAL A 514 1.83 -12.82 -17.47
N MET A 515 1.26 -14.02 -17.50
CA MET A 515 -0.15 -14.18 -17.12
C MET A 515 -0.25 -13.81 -15.64
N PRO A 516 -1.19 -12.94 -15.25
CA PRO A 516 -1.46 -12.74 -13.84
C PRO A 516 -1.79 -14.12 -13.26
N ILE A 517 -1.08 -14.51 -12.21
CA ILE A 517 -1.40 -15.74 -11.46
C ILE A 517 -2.85 -15.54 -11.02
N ALA A 518 -3.74 -16.32 -11.59
CA ALA A 518 -5.14 -16.31 -11.19
C ALA A 518 -5.19 -16.56 -9.68
N ALA A 519 -5.72 -15.58 -8.94
CA ALA A 519 -5.86 -15.60 -7.50
C ALA A 519 -6.85 -16.70 -7.06
#